data_837838c635aae6642dfb28c1bb3da0bc
#
_entry.id   837838c635aae6642dfb28c1bb3da0bc
#
_cell.length_a   1.000
_cell.length_b   1.000
_cell.length_c   1.000
_cell.angle_alpha   90.00
_cell.angle_beta   90.00
_cell.angle_gamma   90.00
#
_symmetry.space_group_name_H-M   'P 1'
#
loop_
_entity.id
_entity.type
_entity.pdbx_description
1 polymer ?
#
loop_
_entity_poly.entity_id
_entity_poly.type
_entity_poly.pdbx_seq_one_letter_code
_entity_poly.pdbx_strand_id
1 'polypeptide(L)'
;MTKRRRSSRGSGDQLRDEIIDAAIGLVLDAEELRAPSIREVARKIGVTPPSIYLHFADKDELMDSVCGQYFQRLDDKMVEAARSDITALERLHAQGMAYVRFAIATPLMYRLATATQPEGELDETMASAAFDHLHNGVKELVAEGLYPEGDTVTMALQLWVAAHGIASMLVTKPHLPWGDPEEFASEVLRAACLGQAVSDIDLTDVLPRQK
;
A
#
# COMPACT_ATOMS: atom_id res chain seq x y z
N MET A 1 6.33 30.59 24.30
CA MET A 1 5.29 29.54 24.34
C MET A 1 3.96 30.18 23.97
N THR A 2 3.55 30.07 22.71
CA THR A 2 2.31 30.67 22.20
C THR A 2 1.16 29.71 22.52
N LYS A 3 0.25 30.11 23.40
CA LYS A 3 -0.92 29.32 23.84
C LYS A 3 -1.89 29.20 22.66
N ARG A 4 -2.07 27.98 22.09
CA ARG A 4 -3.02 27.69 21.01
C ARG A 4 -4.44 28.10 21.45
N ARG A 5 -5.13 28.91 20.65
CA ARG A 5 -6.48 29.42 20.91
C ARG A 5 -7.47 28.23 20.94
N ARG A 6 -8.43 28.26 21.87
CA ARG A 6 -9.55 27.32 21.96
C ARG A 6 -10.32 27.31 20.63
N SER A 7 -10.51 26.14 20.08
CA SER A 7 -10.96 25.82 18.76
C SER A 7 -12.49 25.87 18.61
N SER A 8 -12.98 26.33 17.44
CA SER A 8 -14.40 26.31 17.02
C SER A 8 -14.80 24.89 16.57
N ARG A 9 -16.13 24.62 16.44
CA ARG A 9 -16.66 23.38 15.87
C ARG A 9 -16.00 23.14 14.50
N GLY A 10 -15.46 21.94 14.27
CA GLY A 10 -14.65 21.56 13.08
C GLY A 10 -13.15 21.38 13.38
N SER A 11 -12.68 21.72 14.57
CA SER A 11 -11.25 21.60 14.96
C SER A 11 -10.92 20.25 15.63
N GLY A 12 -11.92 19.46 15.96
CA GLY A 12 -11.73 18.09 16.45
C GLY A 12 -11.18 17.20 15.36
N ASP A 13 -11.84 17.17 14.20
CA ASP A 13 -11.39 16.37 13.04
C ASP A 13 -10.00 16.84 12.58
N GLN A 14 -9.78 18.16 12.49
CA GLN A 14 -8.46 18.69 12.12
C GLN A 14 -7.37 18.27 13.10
N LEU A 15 -7.63 18.25 14.42
CA LEU A 15 -6.65 17.80 15.40
C LEU A 15 -6.41 16.29 15.31
N ARG A 16 -7.44 15.50 15.00
CA ARG A 16 -7.30 14.06 14.76
C ARG A 16 -6.35 13.78 13.60
N ASP A 17 -6.52 14.48 12.48
CA ASP A 17 -5.66 14.36 11.30
C ASP A 17 -4.22 14.83 11.61
N GLU A 18 -4.06 15.95 12.31
CA GLU A 18 -2.73 16.44 12.76
C GLU A 18 -2.00 15.41 13.66
N ILE A 19 -2.73 14.67 14.50
CA ILE A 19 -2.17 13.60 15.35
C ILE A 19 -1.67 12.44 14.49
N ILE A 20 -2.47 11.98 13.53
CA ILE A 20 -2.10 10.88 12.63
C ILE A 20 -0.90 11.28 11.77
N ASP A 21 -0.92 12.47 11.16
CA ASP A 21 0.19 12.98 10.34
C ASP A 21 1.49 13.10 11.14
N ALA A 22 1.40 13.56 12.39
CA ALA A 22 2.56 13.63 13.26
C ALA A 22 3.11 12.24 13.61
N ALA A 23 2.24 11.26 13.82
CA ALA A 23 2.65 9.89 14.10
C ALA A 23 3.31 9.25 12.88
N ILE A 24 2.74 9.40 11.66
CA ILE A 24 3.36 8.98 10.40
C ILE A 24 4.75 9.62 10.26
N GLY A 25 4.85 10.94 10.43
CA GLY A 25 6.13 11.64 10.33
C GLY A 25 7.17 11.16 11.34
N LEU A 26 6.76 10.73 12.55
CA LEU A 26 7.68 10.15 13.53
C LEU A 26 8.20 8.76 13.12
N VAL A 27 7.38 7.96 12.45
CA VAL A 27 7.82 6.67 11.89
C VAL A 27 8.77 6.88 10.72
N LEU A 28 8.46 7.82 9.82
CA LEU A 28 9.30 8.12 8.64
C LEU A 28 10.66 8.70 9.03
N ASP A 29 10.71 9.51 10.10
CA ASP A 29 11.95 10.14 10.61
C ASP A 29 12.75 9.18 11.54
N ALA A 30 12.24 7.99 11.87
CA ALA A 30 12.89 7.05 12.76
C ALA A 30 14.09 6.35 12.09
N GLU A 31 15.10 6.00 12.87
CA GLU A 31 16.23 5.17 12.42
C GLU A 31 15.90 3.67 12.49
N GLU A 32 14.97 3.29 13.38
CA GLU A 32 14.58 1.91 13.63
C GLU A 32 13.06 1.73 13.58
N LEU A 33 12.62 0.51 13.24
CA LEU A 33 11.22 0.15 13.20
C LEU A 33 10.61 0.14 14.61
N ARG A 34 9.83 1.16 14.92
CA ARG A 34 9.05 1.26 16.16
C ARG A 34 7.83 2.15 15.99
N ALA A 35 6.77 1.82 16.68
CA ALA A 35 5.61 2.70 16.80
C ALA A 35 5.91 3.85 17.79
N PRO A 36 5.60 5.12 17.44
CA PRO A 36 5.80 6.26 18.31
C PRO A 36 4.92 6.15 19.58
N SER A 37 5.38 6.73 20.67
CA SER A 37 4.58 6.84 21.89
C SER A 37 3.63 8.04 21.81
N ILE A 38 2.51 7.97 22.52
CA ILE A 38 1.55 9.09 22.67
C ILE A 38 2.25 10.40 23.10
N ARG A 39 3.29 10.29 23.97
CA ARG A 39 4.05 11.46 24.42
C ARG A 39 4.91 12.08 23.33
N GLU A 40 5.50 11.28 22.44
CA GLU A 40 6.26 11.77 21.28
C GLU A 40 5.36 12.50 20.29
N VAL A 41 4.20 11.91 19.99
CA VAL A 41 3.21 12.52 19.11
C VAL A 41 2.71 13.84 19.69
N ALA A 42 2.29 13.86 20.96
CA ALA A 42 1.82 15.06 21.66
C ALA A 42 2.87 16.19 21.64
N ARG A 43 4.14 15.84 21.84
CA ARG A 43 5.27 16.79 21.80
C ARG A 43 5.45 17.36 20.39
N LYS A 44 5.36 16.52 19.34
CA LYS A 44 5.56 16.93 17.93
C LYS A 44 4.56 18.00 17.51
N ILE A 45 3.30 17.90 17.95
CA ILE A 45 2.23 18.85 17.56
C ILE A 45 1.93 19.90 18.66
N GLY A 46 2.65 19.89 19.78
CA GLY A 46 2.52 20.90 20.83
C GLY A 46 1.23 20.82 21.64
N VAL A 47 0.69 19.61 21.85
CA VAL A 47 -0.47 19.34 22.70
C VAL A 47 -0.08 18.52 23.92
N THR A 48 -1.05 18.30 24.83
CA THR A 48 -0.84 17.42 25.99
C THR A 48 -1.25 15.98 25.66
N PRO A 49 -0.64 14.95 26.25
CA PRO A 49 -1.07 13.56 26.05
C PRO A 49 -2.58 13.33 26.30
N PRO A 50 -3.22 13.91 27.33
CA PRO A 50 -4.66 13.83 27.49
C PRO A 50 -5.47 14.37 26.32
N SER A 51 -4.93 15.31 25.53
CA SER A 51 -5.63 15.84 24.34
C SER A 51 -5.69 14.78 23.23
N ILE A 52 -4.73 13.87 23.13
CA ILE A 52 -4.73 12.75 22.17
C ILE A 52 -5.80 11.72 22.57
N TYR A 53 -5.92 11.41 23.86
CA TYR A 53 -6.92 10.48 24.38
C TYR A 53 -8.38 10.96 24.21
N LEU A 54 -8.61 12.22 23.81
CA LEU A 54 -9.94 12.68 23.39
C LEU A 54 -10.32 12.21 21.98
N HIS A 55 -9.35 11.73 21.18
CA HIS A 55 -9.51 11.31 19.78
C HIS A 55 -9.24 9.83 19.55
N PHE A 56 -8.45 9.20 20.43
CA PHE A 56 -8.05 7.78 20.35
C PHE A 56 -8.11 7.20 21.75
N ALA A 57 -8.80 6.08 21.92
CA ALA A 57 -8.96 5.42 23.22
C ALA A 57 -7.61 4.98 23.80
N ASP A 58 -6.72 4.51 22.94
CA ASP A 58 -5.38 4.06 23.30
C ASP A 58 -4.37 4.28 22.16
N LYS A 59 -3.18 3.71 22.31
CA LYS A 59 -2.11 3.77 21.31
C LYS A 59 -2.42 2.90 20.10
N ASP A 60 -3.10 1.79 20.30
CA ASP A 60 -3.35 0.81 19.24
C ASP A 60 -4.39 1.38 18.27
N GLU A 61 -5.48 2.00 18.73
CA GLU A 61 -6.42 2.74 17.90
C GLU A 61 -5.76 3.88 17.10
N LEU A 62 -4.79 4.58 17.71
CA LEU A 62 -4.01 5.58 16.96
C LEU A 62 -3.18 4.90 15.87
N MET A 63 -2.52 3.76 16.16
CA MET A 63 -1.68 3.08 15.18
C MET A 63 -2.49 2.45 14.05
N ASP A 64 -3.68 1.93 14.32
CA ASP A 64 -4.61 1.46 13.30
C ASP A 64 -5.00 2.59 12.34
N SER A 65 -5.35 3.76 12.91
CA SER A 65 -5.64 4.95 12.10
C SER A 65 -4.44 5.44 11.29
N VAL A 66 -3.21 5.31 11.80
CA VAL A 66 -1.96 5.62 11.11
C VAL A 66 -1.74 4.65 9.93
N CYS A 67 -1.94 3.36 10.15
CA CYS A 67 -1.85 2.35 9.09
C CYS A 67 -2.93 2.56 8.03
N GLY A 68 -4.17 2.82 8.44
CA GLY A 68 -5.28 3.13 7.53
C GLY A 68 -4.98 4.34 6.64
N GLN A 69 -4.48 5.44 7.21
CA GLN A 69 -4.09 6.62 6.42
C GLN A 69 -2.88 6.35 5.51
N TYR A 70 -1.96 5.51 5.91
CA TYR A 70 -0.85 5.09 5.07
C TYR A 70 -1.34 4.33 3.84
N PHE A 71 -2.25 3.36 4.01
CA PHE A 71 -2.83 2.62 2.88
C PHE A 71 -3.71 3.50 2.00
N GLN A 72 -4.43 4.48 2.56
CA GLN A 72 -5.15 5.46 1.75
C GLN A 72 -4.21 6.27 0.84
N ARG A 73 -3.06 6.71 1.35
CA ARG A 73 -2.06 7.42 0.54
C ARG A 73 -1.44 6.54 -0.54
N LEU A 74 -1.27 5.24 -0.26
CA LEU A 74 -0.84 4.25 -1.25
C LEU A 74 -1.89 4.12 -2.36
N ASP A 75 -3.16 3.97 -1.98
CA ASP A 75 -4.28 3.89 -2.92
C ASP A 75 -4.36 5.12 -3.83
N ASP A 76 -4.27 6.33 -3.24
CA ASP A 76 -4.21 7.58 -4.00
C ASP A 76 -3.07 7.57 -5.05
N LYS A 77 -1.90 7.00 -4.71
CA LYS A 77 -0.78 6.88 -5.65
C LYS A 77 -1.01 5.84 -6.74
N MET A 78 -1.70 4.76 -6.44
CA MET A 78 -2.09 3.76 -7.44
C MET A 78 -3.14 4.33 -8.40
N VAL A 79 -4.12 5.07 -7.90
CA VAL A 79 -5.13 5.76 -8.71
C VAL A 79 -4.49 6.82 -9.61
N GLU A 80 -3.57 7.63 -9.06
CA GLU A 80 -2.83 8.66 -9.82
C GLU A 80 -2.01 8.03 -10.97
N ALA A 81 -1.44 6.84 -10.75
CA ALA A 81 -0.67 6.12 -11.75
C ALA A 81 -1.54 5.49 -12.86
N ALA A 82 -2.81 5.22 -12.58
CA ALA A 82 -3.77 4.60 -13.50
C ALA A 82 -4.36 5.62 -14.48
N ARG A 83 -3.52 6.22 -15.32
CA ARG A 83 -3.92 7.24 -16.30
C ARG A 83 -4.90 6.67 -17.35
N SER A 84 -5.83 7.50 -17.80
CA SER A 84 -6.84 7.10 -18.79
C SER A 84 -6.33 7.05 -20.24
N ASP A 85 -5.15 7.59 -20.51
CA ASP A 85 -4.55 7.70 -21.85
C ASP A 85 -3.60 6.54 -22.21
N ILE A 86 -3.56 5.49 -21.38
CA ILE A 86 -2.77 4.27 -21.59
C ILE A 86 -3.69 3.04 -21.61
N THR A 87 -3.20 1.92 -22.14
CA THR A 87 -3.96 0.67 -22.21
C THR A 87 -4.30 0.11 -20.81
N ALA A 88 -5.30 -0.75 -20.69
CA ALA A 88 -5.67 -1.42 -19.44
C ALA A 88 -4.48 -2.18 -18.83
N LEU A 89 -3.68 -2.86 -19.64
CA LEU A 89 -2.49 -3.59 -19.20
C LEU A 89 -1.40 -2.64 -18.66
N GLU A 90 -1.17 -1.52 -19.33
CA GLU A 90 -0.23 -0.49 -18.86
C GLU A 90 -0.70 0.15 -17.56
N ARG A 91 -2.01 0.41 -17.40
CA ARG A 91 -2.60 0.90 -16.14
C ARG A 91 -2.35 -0.06 -14.99
N LEU A 92 -2.62 -1.35 -15.21
CA LEU A 92 -2.41 -2.39 -14.22
C LEU A 92 -0.93 -2.48 -13.78
N HIS A 93 -0.02 -2.47 -14.75
CA HIS A 93 1.43 -2.43 -14.49
C HIS A 93 1.84 -1.16 -13.73
N ALA A 94 1.33 0.02 -14.12
CA ALA A 94 1.62 1.30 -13.47
C ALA A 94 1.14 1.34 -12.02
N GLN A 95 -0.03 0.76 -11.71
CA GLN A 95 -0.52 0.61 -10.34
C GLN A 95 0.41 -0.28 -9.49
N GLY A 96 0.84 -1.42 -10.04
CA GLY A 96 1.82 -2.28 -9.36
C GLY A 96 3.15 -1.58 -9.09
N MET A 97 3.64 -0.80 -10.06
CA MET A 97 4.86 0.01 -9.90
C MET A 97 4.68 1.13 -8.85
N ALA A 98 3.51 1.77 -8.79
CA ALA A 98 3.20 2.77 -7.77
C ALA A 98 3.23 2.14 -6.37
N TYR A 99 2.66 0.94 -6.21
CA TYR A 99 2.74 0.16 -4.96
C TYR A 99 4.20 -0.07 -4.53
N VAL A 100 5.03 -0.60 -5.43
CA VAL A 100 6.44 -0.91 -5.12
C VAL A 100 7.24 0.35 -4.79
N ARG A 101 7.10 1.42 -5.59
CA ARG A 101 7.76 2.71 -5.35
C ARG A 101 7.39 3.32 -4.01
N PHE A 102 6.10 3.27 -3.65
CA PHE A 102 5.61 3.78 -2.38
C PHE A 102 6.22 3.03 -1.19
N ALA A 103 6.29 1.69 -1.28
CA ALA A 103 6.90 0.85 -0.27
C ALA A 103 8.41 1.14 -0.09
N ILE A 104 9.15 1.25 -1.20
CA ILE A 104 10.59 1.55 -1.18
C ILE A 104 10.87 2.96 -0.62
N ALA A 105 10.02 3.94 -0.96
CA ALA A 105 10.17 5.31 -0.48
C ALA A 105 9.88 5.45 1.02
N THR A 106 9.15 4.51 1.62
CA THR A 106 8.68 4.57 3.01
C THR A 106 8.90 3.26 3.77
N PRO A 107 10.13 2.69 3.80
CA PRO A 107 10.37 1.30 4.19
C PRO A 107 9.97 0.99 5.63
N LEU A 108 10.16 1.90 6.58
CA LEU A 108 9.76 1.69 7.97
C LEU A 108 8.24 1.71 8.13
N MET A 109 7.56 2.63 7.43
CA MET A 109 6.11 2.73 7.48
C MET A 109 5.46 1.51 6.80
N TYR A 110 5.98 1.09 5.64
CA TYR A 110 5.56 -0.13 4.96
C TYR A 110 5.68 -1.36 5.86
N ARG A 111 6.85 -1.56 6.50
CA ARG A 111 7.07 -2.67 7.43
C ARG A 111 6.15 -2.62 8.64
N LEU A 112 5.91 -1.43 9.19
CA LEU A 112 5.00 -1.26 10.31
C LEU A 112 3.57 -1.62 9.92
N ALA A 113 3.07 -1.05 8.82
CA ALA A 113 1.70 -1.26 8.36
C ALA A 113 1.41 -2.70 7.91
N THR A 114 2.41 -3.39 7.32
CA THR A 114 2.25 -4.79 6.87
C THR A 114 2.55 -5.83 7.94
N ALA A 115 3.22 -5.47 9.05
CA ALA A 115 3.47 -6.36 10.18
C ALA A 115 2.33 -6.36 11.21
N THR A 116 1.53 -5.29 11.26
CA THR A 116 0.38 -5.20 12.14
C THR A 116 -0.72 -6.10 11.57
N GLN A 117 -1.15 -7.09 12.32
CA GLN A 117 -2.36 -7.83 11.99
C GLN A 117 -3.54 -6.97 12.46
N PRO A 118 -4.37 -6.53 11.56
CA PRO A 118 -5.49 -5.71 11.92
C PRO A 118 -6.57 -6.57 12.61
N GLU A 119 -7.00 -6.10 13.76
CA GLU A 119 -8.13 -6.67 14.48
C GLU A 119 -9.37 -5.75 14.35
N GLY A 120 -9.52 -5.01 13.25
CA GLY A 120 -10.59 -4.03 13.14
C GLY A 120 -11.14 -3.81 11.74
N GLU A 121 -12.39 -3.36 11.72
CA GLU A 121 -13.21 -3.07 10.53
C GLU A 121 -12.56 -2.02 9.58
N LEU A 122 -11.67 -1.17 10.09
CA LEU A 122 -11.01 -0.09 9.33
C LEU A 122 -9.97 -0.63 8.33
N ASP A 123 -9.27 -1.69 8.70
CA ASP A 123 -8.22 -2.28 7.87
C ASP A 123 -8.79 -3.17 6.75
N GLU A 124 -9.87 -3.91 7.03
CA GLU A 124 -10.59 -4.65 5.99
C GLU A 124 -11.08 -3.69 4.88
N THR A 125 -11.57 -2.50 5.25
CA THR A 125 -12.06 -1.51 4.30
C THR A 125 -10.92 -0.87 3.48
N MET A 126 -9.77 -0.59 4.10
CA MET A 126 -8.62 0.04 3.45
C MET A 126 -7.83 -0.93 2.57
N ALA A 127 -7.65 -2.18 3.00
CA ALA A 127 -7.11 -3.25 2.17
C ALA A 127 -8.03 -3.55 0.98
N SER A 128 -9.34 -3.43 1.18
CA SER A 128 -10.36 -3.61 0.15
C SER A 128 -10.28 -2.60 -0.99
N ALA A 129 -10.02 -1.30 -0.72
CA ALA A 129 -9.99 -0.27 -1.77
C ALA A 129 -8.87 -0.49 -2.78
N ALA A 130 -7.64 -0.71 -2.32
CA ALA A 130 -6.50 -0.99 -3.20
C ALA A 130 -6.69 -2.30 -3.98
N PHE A 131 -7.26 -3.32 -3.33
CA PHE A 131 -7.59 -4.59 -3.99
C PHE A 131 -8.72 -4.43 -5.02
N ASP A 132 -9.73 -3.62 -4.72
CA ASP A 132 -10.83 -3.35 -5.64
C ASP A 132 -10.36 -2.66 -6.92
N HIS A 133 -9.43 -1.72 -6.84
CA HIS A 133 -8.82 -1.09 -8.02
C HIS A 133 -8.10 -2.11 -8.90
N LEU A 134 -7.28 -2.97 -8.28
CA LEU A 134 -6.59 -4.04 -8.97
C LEU A 134 -7.56 -5.03 -9.62
N HIS A 135 -8.58 -5.46 -8.88
CA HIS A 135 -9.61 -6.39 -9.35
C HIS A 135 -10.43 -5.81 -10.51
N ASN A 136 -10.76 -4.52 -10.46
CA ASN A 136 -11.46 -3.85 -11.56
C ASN A 136 -10.59 -3.79 -12.82
N GLY A 137 -9.28 -3.54 -12.69
CA GLY A 137 -8.33 -3.62 -13.81
C GLY A 137 -8.27 -5.02 -14.44
N VAL A 138 -8.28 -6.07 -13.62
CA VAL A 138 -8.35 -7.47 -14.12
C VAL A 138 -9.65 -7.73 -14.86
N LYS A 139 -10.80 -7.29 -14.31
CA LYS A 139 -12.11 -7.43 -15.01
C LYS A 139 -12.13 -6.74 -16.37
N GLU A 140 -11.54 -5.55 -16.47
CA GLU A 140 -11.41 -4.82 -17.73
C GLU A 140 -10.61 -5.64 -18.76
N LEU A 141 -9.47 -6.21 -18.35
CA LEU A 141 -8.63 -7.03 -19.23
C LEU A 141 -9.31 -8.32 -19.67
N VAL A 142 -10.13 -8.95 -18.82
CA VAL A 142 -10.97 -10.10 -19.22
C VAL A 142 -12.05 -9.65 -20.22
N ALA A 143 -12.71 -8.52 -19.97
CA ALA A 143 -13.73 -7.99 -20.86
C ALA A 143 -13.18 -7.57 -22.24
N GLU A 144 -11.92 -7.12 -22.31
CA GLU A 144 -11.19 -6.82 -23.54
C GLU A 144 -10.65 -8.08 -24.26
N GLY A 145 -10.77 -9.28 -23.64
CA GLY A 145 -10.26 -10.54 -24.18
C GLY A 145 -8.73 -10.67 -24.10
N LEU A 146 -8.05 -9.81 -23.31
CA LEU A 146 -6.61 -9.89 -23.09
C LEU A 146 -6.24 -10.91 -22.00
N TYR A 147 -7.15 -11.13 -21.04
CA TYR A 147 -7.05 -12.21 -20.05
C TYR A 147 -8.12 -13.26 -20.33
N PRO A 148 -7.87 -14.54 -20.03
CA PRO A 148 -8.85 -15.60 -20.21
C PRO A 148 -10.06 -15.39 -19.28
N GLU A 149 -11.22 -15.92 -19.68
CA GLU A 149 -12.37 -16.02 -18.80
C GLU A 149 -12.05 -16.91 -17.59
N GLY A 150 -12.44 -16.50 -16.39
CA GLY A 150 -12.17 -17.25 -15.18
C GLY A 150 -12.42 -16.47 -13.88
N ASP A 151 -11.84 -16.95 -12.80
CA ASP A 151 -11.93 -16.30 -11.49
C ASP A 151 -11.04 -15.05 -11.41
N THR A 152 -11.64 -13.89 -11.67
CA THR A 152 -10.96 -12.60 -11.65
C THR A 152 -10.44 -12.21 -10.27
N VAL A 153 -11.00 -12.75 -9.18
CA VAL A 153 -10.49 -12.53 -7.81
C VAL A 153 -9.17 -13.25 -7.63
N THR A 154 -9.09 -14.51 -8.03
CA THR A 154 -7.82 -15.28 -7.99
C THR A 154 -6.75 -14.63 -8.85
N MET A 155 -7.08 -14.15 -10.06
CA MET A 155 -6.12 -13.43 -10.91
C MET A 155 -5.60 -12.15 -10.24
N ALA A 156 -6.49 -11.37 -9.64
CA ALA A 156 -6.11 -10.17 -8.90
C ALA A 156 -5.21 -10.49 -7.69
N LEU A 157 -5.52 -11.55 -6.93
CA LEU A 157 -4.69 -12.01 -5.81
C LEU A 157 -3.28 -12.42 -6.26
N GLN A 158 -3.15 -13.10 -7.39
CA GLN A 158 -1.84 -13.50 -7.94
C GLN A 158 -0.99 -12.28 -8.30
N LEU A 159 -1.58 -11.26 -8.92
CA LEU A 159 -0.91 -10.01 -9.24
C LEU A 159 -0.56 -9.21 -7.98
N TRP A 160 -1.48 -9.18 -7.00
CA TRP A 160 -1.22 -8.54 -5.71
C TRP A 160 -0.06 -9.20 -4.96
N VAL A 161 -0.01 -10.55 -4.93
CA VAL A 161 1.10 -11.31 -4.33
C VAL A 161 2.43 -10.99 -5.02
N ALA A 162 2.44 -10.83 -6.34
CA ALA A 162 3.65 -10.43 -7.06
C ALA A 162 4.13 -9.04 -6.63
N ALA A 163 3.25 -8.03 -6.62
CA ALA A 163 3.59 -6.66 -6.22
C ALA A 163 4.03 -6.58 -4.74
N HIS A 164 3.27 -7.23 -3.85
CA HIS A 164 3.58 -7.28 -2.42
C HIS A 164 4.90 -8.04 -2.16
N GLY A 165 5.10 -9.15 -2.82
CA GLY A 165 6.34 -9.95 -2.71
C GLY A 165 7.58 -9.16 -3.10
N ILE A 166 7.54 -8.45 -4.24
CA ILE A 166 8.63 -7.58 -4.69
C ILE A 166 8.88 -6.47 -3.68
N ALA A 167 7.84 -5.71 -3.30
CA ALA A 167 7.94 -4.61 -2.36
C ALA A 167 8.54 -5.08 -1.02
N SER A 168 8.00 -6.18 -0.47
CA SER A 168 8.49 -6.77 0.77
C SER A 168 9.96 -7.19 0.70
N MET A 169 10.37 -7.83 -0.39
CA MET A 169 11.75 -8.28 -0.58
C MET A 169 12.70 -7.10 -0.73
N LEU A 170 12.39 -6.10 -1.53
CA LEU A 170 13.21 -4.91 -1.71
C LEU A 170 13.37 -4.11 -0.40
N VAL A 171 12.30 -4.01 0.39
CA VAL A 171 12.31 -3.31 1.68
C VAL A 171 13.06 -4.10 2.77
N THR A 172 12.89 -5.42 2.84
CA THR A 172 13.45 -6.24 3.93
C THR A 172 14.83 -6.82 3.61
N LYS A 173 15.20 -6.90 2.35
CA LYS A 173 16.46 -7.45 1.85
C LYS A 173 17.18 -6.50 0.88
N PRO A 174 17.40 -5.21 1.25
CA PRO A 174 17.91 -4.19 0.32
C PRO A 174 19.33 -4.48 -0.21
N HIS A 175 20.08 -5.37 0.44
CA HIS A 175 21.47 -5.70 0.06
C HIS A 175 21.58 -6.89 -0.87
N LEU A 176 20.48 -7.50 -1.30
CA LEU A 176 20.56 -8.52 -2.36
C LEU A 176 20.92 -7.86 -3.70
N PRO A 177 21.51 -8.62 -4.64
CA PRO A 177 21.99 -8.07 -5.91
C PRO A 177 20.84 -7.82 -6.91
N TRP A 178 19.93 -6.91 -6.55
CA TRP A 178 18.74 -6.58 -7.35
C TRP A 178 19.06 -5.85 -8.66
N GLY A 179 20.27 -5.27 -8.80
CA GLY A 179 20.56 -4.30 -9.83
C GLY A 179 19.86 -2.97 -9.54
N ASP A 180 19.17 -2.40 -10.53
CA ASP A 180 18.24 -1.30 -10.32
C ASP A 180 16.92 -1.84 -9.76
N PRO A 181 16.49 -1.46 -8.55
CA PRO A 181 15.28 -2.01 -7.93
C PRO A 181 13.99 -1.68 -8.69
N GLU A 182 13.92 -0.54 -9.37
CA GLU A 182 12.74 -0.17 -10.17
C GLU A 182 12.68 -0.97 -11.47
N GLU A 183 13.82 -1.15 -12.13
CA GLU A 183 13.89 -1.97 -13.34
C GLU A 183 13.55 -3.43 -13.03
N PHE A 184 14.13 -4.00 -11.96
CA PHE A 184 13.80 -5.34 -11.49
C PHE A 184 12.30 -5.49 -11.18
N ALA A 185 11.72 -4.55 -10.43
CA ALA A 185 10.30 -4.59 -10.09
C ALA A 185 9.42 -4.52 -11.36
N SER A 186 9.77 -3.64 -12.31
CA SER A 186 9.05 -3.49 -13.58
C SER A 186 9.08 -4.78 -14.41
N GLU A 187 10.22 -5.46 -14.48
CA GLU A 187 10.35 -6.72 -15.22
C GLU A 187 9.49 -7.83 -14.60
N VAL A 188 9.54 -8.00 -13.26
CA VAL A 188 8.77 -9.03 -12.56
C VAL A 188 7.27 -8.76 -12.65
N LEU A 189 6.83 -7.50 -12.47
CA LEU A 189 5.42 -7.12 -12.62
C LEU A 189 4.93 -7.31 -14.05
N ARG A 190 5.74 -6.96 -15.04
CA ARG A 190 5.41 -7.19 -16.45
C ARG A 190 5.26 -8.67 -16.73
N ALA A 191 6.18 -9.51 -16.22
CA ALA A 191 6.08 -10.95 -16.37
C ALA A 191 4.81 -11.51 -15.71
N ALA A 192 4.44 -11.02 -14.52
CA ALA A 192 3.22 -11.41 -13.84
C ALA A 192 1.96 -11.01 -14.63
N CYS A 193 1.89 -9.77 -15.12
CA CYS A 193 0.77 -9.29 -15.95
C CYS A 193 0.65 -10.08 -17.27
N LEU A 194 1.76 -10.33 -17.97
CA LEU A 194 1.74 -11.11 -19.21
C LEU A 194 1.47 -12.59 -18.95
N GLY A 195 1.93 -13.13 -17.81
CA GLY A 195 1.65 -14.51 -17.42
C GLY A 195 0.15 -14.80 -17.28
N GLN A 196 -0.63 -13.83 -16.81
CA GLN A 196 -2.09 -13.97 -16.74
C GLN A 196 -2.74 -14.12 -18.13
N ALA A 197 -2.23 -13.44 -19.15
CA ALA A 197 -2.74 -13.52 -20.51
C ALA A 197 -2.57 -14.90 -21.17
N VAL A 198 -1.67 -15.74 -20.63
CA VAL A 198 -1.37 -17.07 -21.15
C VAL A 198 -1.60 -18.16 -20.09
N SER A 199 -2.32 -17.86 -19.03
CA SER A 199 -2.49 -18.76 -17.88
C SER A 199 -3.35 -20.00 -18.17
N ASP A 200 -4.13 -19.97 -19.25
CA ASP A 200 -4.93 -21.09 -19.76
C ASP A 200 -4.15 -22.01 -20.74
N ILE A 201 -2.94 -21.62 -21.14
CA ILE A 201 -2.10 -22.46 -21.99
C ILE A 201 -1.48 -23.58 -21.18
N ASP A 202 -1.69 -24.83 -21.59
CA ASP A 202 -1.03 -25.98 -20.97
C ASP A 202 0.48 -25.91 -21.24
N LEU A 203 1.30 -25.98 -20.18
CA LEU A 203 2.76 -25.98 -20.28
C LEU A 203 3.29 -27.11 -21.13
N THR A 204 2.56 -28.22 -21.25
CA THR A 204 2.93 -29.35 -22.11
C THR A 204 2.82 -29.01 -23.61
N ASP A 205 2.02 -28.02 -23.98
CA ASP A 205 1.90 -27.55 -25.36
C ASP A 205 3.02 -26.57 -25.75
N VAL A 206 3.63 -25.91 -24.76
CA VAL A 206 4.72 -24.95 -24.95
C VAL A 206 6.10 -25.62 -24.99
N LEU A 207 6.26 -26.75 -24.27
CA LEU A 207 7.53 -27.46 -24.20
C LEU A 207 7.76 -28.29 -25.46
N PRO A 208 8.99 -28.23 -26.06
CA PRO A 208 9.31 -29.10 -27.18
C PRO A 208 9.20 -30.57 -26.74
N ARG A 209 8.38 -31.37 -27.45
CA ARG A 209 8.30 -32.81 -27.19
C ARG A 209 9.69 -33.39 -27.36
N GLN A 210 10.26 -33.90 -26.29
CA GLN A 210 11.52 -34.64 -26.35
C GLN A 210 11.29 -35.84 -27.26
N LYS A 211 12.10 -35.94 -28.33
CA LYS A 211 12.12 -37.07 -29.26
C LYS A 211 12.90 -38.23 -28.62
#